data_5eb60cb51635c6fd7e90d1bf4f91678b
#
_entry.id   5eb60cb51635c6fd7e90d1bf4f91678b
#
_cell.length_a   1.000
_cell.length_b   1.000
_cell.length_c   1.000
_cell.angle_alpha   90.00
_cell.angle_beta   90.00
_cell.angle_gamma   90.00
#
_symmetry.space_group_name_H-M   'P 1'
#
loop_
_entity.id
_entity.type
_entity.pdbx_description
1 polymer ?
#
loop_
_entity_poly.entity_id
_entity_poly.type
_entity_poly.pdbx_seq_one_letter_code
_entity_poly.pdbx_strand_id
1 'polypeptide(L)'
;MLRRVQKYIRDNGLLRKGDRVLVCVSGGADSVALLDVLCRGGYECVVAHCNFHLRGEESDRDEAFVRNEAIRQKGERQEAQNIFVKDFDTLAYAQEKGISIEMAARELRYTWFAEVAEQTGCMAIAVAHHQNDQAETVLLNLKRGTGLRGLCGMRAKSINPMGGNIPIIRPLLCTTRDYIEHYLRDIRHIAWVNDSTNSDTTIARNEVRRQL
;
A
#
# COMPACT_ATOMS: atom_id res chain seq x y z
N MET A 1 14.33 -7.63 8.33
CA MET A 1 13.49 -7.02 7.29
C MET A 1 14.19 -5.88 6.55
N LEU A 2 14.68 -4.84 7.22
CA LEU A 2 15.29 -3.66 6.59
C LEU A 2 16.34 -3.99 5.50
N ARG A 3 17.38 -4.78 5.84
CA ARG A 3 18.43 -5.17 4.87
C ARG A 3 17.90 -5.91 3.63
N ARG A 4 16.88 -6.79 3.81
CA ARG A 4 16.25 -7.54 2.71
C ARG A 4 15.54 -6.58 1.75
N VAL A 5 14.71 -5.68 2.27
CA VAL A 5 13.95 -4.71 1.47
C VAL A 5 14.89 -3.71 0.79
N GLN A 6 15.90 -3.19 1.48
CA GLN A 6 16.92 -2.31 0.87
C GLN A 6 17.67 -2.98 -0.27
N LYS A 7 18.04 -4.27 -0.10
CA LYS A 7 18.65 -5.05 -1.17
C LYS A 7 17.72 -5.16 -2.37
N TYR A 8 16.46 -5.52 -2.12
CA TYR A 8 15.46 -5.65 -3.18
C TYR A 8 15.20 -4.33 -3.93
N ILE A 9 15.13 -3.20 -3.22
CA ILE A 9 15.01 -1.86 -3.82
C ILE A 9 16.19 -1.58 -4.76
N ARG A 10 17.43 -1.85 -4.33
CA ARG A 10 18.62 -1.63 -5.16
C ARG A 10 18.66 -2.56 -6.38
N ASP A 11 18.44 -3.86 -6.17
CA ASP A 11 18.51 -4.87 -7.23
C ASP A 11 17.48 -4.63 -8.35
N ASN A 12 16.34 -4.03 -8.00
CA ASN A 12 15.27 -3.70 -8.96
C ASN A 12 15.26 -2.22 -9.39
N GLY A 13 16.22 -1.42 -8.97
CA GLY A 13 16.31 0.00 -9.33
C GLY A 13 15.07 0.81 -8.96
N LEU A 14 14.45 0.54 -7.80
CA LEU A 14 13.19 1.15 -7.40
C LEU A 14 13.36 2.59 -6.90
N LEU A 15 14.36 2.80 -6.02
CA LEU A 15 14.69 4.08 -5.40
C LEU A 15 16.20 4.20 -5.18
N ARG A 16 16.69 5.44 -5.14
CA ARG A 16 18.03 5.80 -4.66
C ARG A 16 17.93 6.36 -3.24
N LYS A 17 18.99 6.22 -2.46
CA LYS A 17 19.03 6.78 -1.10
C LYS A 17 18.77 8.29 -1.15
N GLY A 18 17.84 8.76 -0.29
CA GLY A 18 17.42 10.16 -0.24
C GLY A 18 16.28 10.52 -1.20
N ASP A 19 15.87 9.59 -2.09
CA ASP A 19 14.70 9.87 -2.94
C ASP A 19 13.45 10.12 -2.08
N ARG A 20 12.64 11.09 -2.53
CA ARG A 20 11.31 11.35 -1.96
C ARG A 20 10.31 10.35 -2.54
N VAL A 21 9.52 9.71 -1.67
CA VAL A 21 8.60 8.64 -2.04
C VAL A 21 7.24 8.81 -1.35
N LEU A 22 6.15 8.70 -2.12
CA LEU A 22 4.80 8.65 -1.57
C LEU A 22 4.52 7.24 -1.04
N VAL A 23 4.30 7.12 0.27
CA VAL A 23 3.98 5.85 0.93
C VAL A 23 2.49 5.77 1.19
N CYS A 24 1.84 4.79 0.57
CA CYS A 24 0.40 4.56 0.75
C CYS A 24 0.16 3.76 2.02
N VAL A 25 -0.44 4.40 3.04
CA VAL A 25 -0.63 3.81 4.37
C VAL A 25 -2.12 3.64 4.67
N SER A 26 -2.57 2.39 4.82
CA SER A 26 -3.94 2.04 5.21
C SER A 26 -4.13 1.85 6.72
N GLY A 27 -3.04 1.79 7.49
CA GLY A 27 -3.04 1.42 8.90
C GLY A 27 -2.79 -0.05 9.18
N GLY A 28 -3.00 -0.94 8.20
CA GLY A 28 -2.72 -2.37 8.31
C GLY A 28 -1.22 -2.68 8.35
N ALA A 29 -0.87 -3.87 8.87
CA ALA A 29 0.51 -4.28 9.14
C ALA A 29 1.46 -4.07 7.95
N ASP A 30 1.05 -4.43 6.72
CA ASP A 30 1.91 -4.32 5.55
C ASP A 30 2.29 -2.87 5.25
N SER A 31 1.31 -1.97 5.33
CA SER A 31 1.51 -0.54 5.04
C SER A 31 2.32 0.15 6.13
N VAL A 32 2.12 -0.23 7.39
CA VAL A 32 2.90 0.27 8.54
C VAL A 32 4.35 -0.21 8.46
N ALA A 33 4.56 -1.48 8.11
CA ALA A 33 5.90 -2.03 7.91
C ALA A 33 6.63 -1.39 6.73
N LEU A 34 5.91 -1.10 5.63
CA LEU A 34 6.46 -0.40 4.48
C LEU A 34 6.97 0.99 4.89
N LEU A 35 6.16 1.75 5.63
CA LEU A 35 6.53 3.07 6.12
C LEU A 35 7.77 3.00 7.02
N ASP A 36 7.78 2.12 8.05
CA ASP A 36 8.91 1.96 8.96
C ASP A 36 10.20 1.62 8.22
N VAL A 37 10.15 0.69 7.28
CA VAL A 37 11.34 0.25 6.54
C VAL A 37 11.86 1.33 5.61
N LEU A 38 11.00 2.11 4.95
CA LEU A 38 11.42 3.19 4.06
C LEU A 38 11.99 4.38 4.85
N CYS A 39 11.35 4.81 5.94
CA CYS A 39 11.87 5.86 6.82
C CYS A 39 13.26 5.48 7.36
N ARG A 40 13.41 4.27 7.89
CA ARG A 40 14.69 3.75 8.40
C ARG A 40 15.71 3.48 7.29
N GLY A 41 15.23 3.29 6.07
CA GLY A 41 16.05 3.13 4.87
C GLY A 41 16.73 4.42 4.42
N GLY A 42 16.36 5.56 4.98
CA GLY A 42 16.88 6.88 4.64
C GLY A 42 16.23 7.48 3.39
N TYR A 43 14.95 7.11 3.13
CA TYR A 43 14.12 7.73 2.10
C TYR A 43 13.30 8.85 2.71
N GLU A 44 13.00 9.87 1.92
CA GLU A 44 12.12 10.97 2.32
C GLU A 44 10.66 10.56 2.07
N CYS A 45 9.98 10.10 3.13
CA CYS A 45 8.62 9.56 3.02
C CYS A 45 7.57 10.67 3.11
N VAL A 46 6.69 10.74 2.13
CA VAL A 46 5.40 11.45 2.16
C VAL A 46 4.32 10.40 2.39
N VAL A 47 3.43 10.60 3.35
CA VAL A 47 2.37 9.63 3.69
C VAL A 47 1.07 10.02 3.02
N ALA A 48 0.40 9.08 2.35
CA ALA A 48 -0.93 9.24 1.81
C ALA A 48 -1.88 8.18 2.40
N HIS A 49 -3.02 8.63 2.93
CA HIS A 49 -4.10 7.79 3.44
C HIS A 49 -5.41 8.14 2.75
N CYS A 50 -6.15 7.12 2.28
CA CYS A 50 -7.49 7.27 1.71
C CYS A 50 -8.51 6.80 2.73
N ASN A 51 -9.43 7.68 3.13
CA ASN A 51 -10.61 7.33 3.88
C ASN A 51 -11.78 7.18 2.91
N PHE A 52 -12.28 5.96 2.74
CA PHE A 52 -13.38 5.64 1.81
C PHE A 52 -14.75 5.63 2.49
N HIS A 53 -14.80 5.84 3.81
CA HIS A 53 -16.02 5.81 4.66
C HIS A 53 -16.87 4.54 4.50
N LEU A 54 -16.27 3.43 4.06
CA LEU A 54 -16.98 2.16 3.83
C LEU A 54 -17.25 1.37 5.11
N ARG A 55 -16.62 1.78 6.25
CA ARG A 55 -16.69 1.08 7.55
C ARG A 55 -17.10 2.00 8.70
N GLY A 56 -17.69 3.16 8.42
CA GLY A 56 -18.11 4.12 9.44
C GLY A 56 -16.98 4.51 10.40
N GLU A 57 -17.24 4.42 11.72
CA GLU A 57 -16.29 4.81 12.77
C GLU A 57 -14.94 4.07 12.72
N GLU A 58 -14.88 2.85 12.16
CA GLU A 58 -13.59 2.17 11.97
C GLU A 58 -12.69 2.92 11.00
N SER A 59 -13.25 3.52 9.96
CA SER A 59 -12.48 4.30 8.98
C SER A 59 -11.85 5.53 9.62
N ASP A 60 -12.55 6.22 10.51
CA ASP A 60 -12.07 7.41 11.21
C ASP A 60 -10.99 7.04 12.26
N ARG A 61 -11.18 5.91 12.95
CA ARG A 61 -10.16 5.35 13.85
C ARG A 61 -8.87 5.01 13.10
N ASP A 62 -8.99 4.40 11.92
CA ASP A 62 -7.85 4.01 11.10
C ASP A 62 -7.08 5.23 10.58
N GLU A 63 -7.78 6.30 10.21
CA GLU A 63 -7.18 7.58 9.86
C GLU A 63 -6.40 8.18 11.03
N ALA A 64 -7.00 8.25 12.21
CA ALA A 64 -6.35 8.78 13.42
C ALA A 64 -5.08 7.96 13.76
N PHE A 65 -5.14 6.63 13.62
CA PHE A 65 -3.98 5.76 13.79
C PHE A 65 -2.86 6.09 12.78
N VAL A 66 -3.19 6.24 11.49
CA VAL A 66 -2.19 6.55 10.44
C VAL A 66 -1.51 7.89 10.70
N ARG A 67 -2.26 8.92 11.10
CA ARG A 67 -1.71 10.24 11.44
C ARG A 67 -0.70 10.14 12.60
N ASN A 68 -1.06 9.45 13.67
CA ASN A 68 -0.20 9.25 14.83
C ASN A 68 1.06 8.44 14.48
N GLU A 69 0.91 7.37 13.71
CA GLU A 69 2.03 6.52 13.31
C GLU A 69 3.00 7.24 12.39
N ALA A 70 2.49 8.04 11.45
CA ALA A 70 3.32 8.84 10.55
C ALA A 70 4.15 9.89 11.33
N ILE A 71 3.56 10.54 12.32
CA ILE A 71 4.28 11.47 13.22
C ILE A 71 5.35 10.71 14.02
N ARG A 72 5.01 9.55 14.59
CA ARG A 72 5.94 8.72 15.37
C ARG A 72 7.15 8.26 14.56
N GLN A 73 6.95 7.85 13.30
CA GLN A 73 8.02 7.36 12.42
C GLN A 73 9.00 8.46 12.01
N LYS A 74 8.53 9.68 11.87
CA LYS A 74 9.34 10.82 11.42
C LYS A 74 10.06 11.56 12.55
N GLY A 75 9.64 11.32 13.81
CA GLY A 75 10.07 12.11 14.96
C GLY A 75 9.46 13.51 14.96
N GLU A 76 9.40 14.13 16.14
CA GLU A 76 8.73 15.42 16.37
C GLU A 76 9.28 16.60 15.55
N ARG A 77 10.43 16.44 14.91
CA ARG A 77 11.12 17.50 14.14
C ARG A 77 10.79 17.56 12.66
N GLN A 78 10.10 16.57 12.09
CA GLN A 78 9.65 16.63 10.70
C GLN A 78 8.13 16.85 10.66
N GLU A 79 7.77 18.08 10.34
CA GLU A 79 6.45 18.66 10.37
C GLU A 79 5.33 17.78 9.78
N ALA A 80 4.12 17.95 10.31
CA ALA A 80 2.86 17.38 9.84
C ALA A 80 2.56 17.62 8.32
N GLN A 81 3.35 18.46 7.66
CA GLN A 81 3.23 18.87 6.25
C GLN A 81 3.39 17.73 5.23
N ASN A 82 3.83 16.54 5.65
CA ASN A 82 4.04 15.40 4.76
C ASN A 82 3.01 14.27 4.95
N ILE A 83 1.86 14.58 5.55
CA ILE A 83 0.76 13.61 5.74
C ILE A 83 -0.46 14.15 5.00
N PHE A 84 -0.85 13.45 3.95
CA PHE A 84 -2.00 13.75 3.13
C PHE A 84 -3.10 12.73 3.42
N VAL A 85 -4.29 13.20 3.71
CA VAL A 85 -5.48 12.38 3.90
C VAL A 85 -6.59 12.92 3.02
N LYS A 86 -7.34 12.03 2.39
CA LYS A 86 -8.48 12.39 1.55
C LYS A 86 -9.66 11.48 1.82
N ASP A 87 -10.79 12.11 2.05
CA ASP A 87 -12.10 11.48 2.12
C ASP A 87 -12.69 11.30 0.73
N PHE A 88 -13.33 10.15 0.49
CA PHE A 88 -13.95 9.84 -0.78
C PHE A 88 -15.39 9.40 -0.58
N ASP A 89 -16.32 9.98 -1.33
CA ASP A 89 -17.65 9.42 -1.52
C ASP A 89 -17.59 8.31 -2.57
N THR A 90 -17.13 7.15 -2.12
CA THR A 90 -16.89 5.99 -3.00
C THR A 90 -18.19 5.45 -3.57
N LEU A 91 -19.30 5.53 -2.81
CA LEU A 91 -20.60 5.01 -3.23
C LEU A 91 -21.18 5.88 -4.35
N ALA A 92 -21.17 7.19 -4.19
CA ALA A 92 -21.64 8.12 -5.24
C ALA A 92 -20.81 7.97 -6.51
N TYR A 93 -19.48 7.88 -6.40
CA TYR A 93 -18.60 7.67 -7.56
C TYR A 93 -18.87 6.34 -8.27
N ALA A 94 -19.04 5.25 -7.52
CA ALA A 94 -19.35 3.93 -8.09
C ALA A 94 -20.67 3.94 -8.86
N GLN A 95 -21.70 4.59 -8.29
CA GLN A 95 -23.01 4.73 -8.90
C GLN A 95 -22.97 5.59 -10.18
N GLU A 96 -22.28 6.74 -10.14
CA GLU A 96 -22.14 7.63 -11.30
C GLU A 96 -21.45 6.93 -12.48
N LYS A 97 -20.39 6.15 -12.18
CA LYS A 97 -19.61 5.45 -13.19
C LYS A 97 -20.17 4.09 -13.61
N GLY A 98 -21.16 3.56 -12.90
CA GLY A 98 -21.70 2.21 -13.16
C GLY A 98 -20.68 1.08 -12.95
N ILE A 99 -19.77 1.24 -11.95
CA ILE A 99 -18.71 0.29 -11.64
C ILE A 99 -18.86 -0.25 -10.21
N SER A 100 -18.14 -1.33 -9.90
CA SER A 100 -18.14 -1.86 -8.53
C SER A 100 -17.47 -0.90 -7.54
N ILE A 101 -17.84 -0.97 -6.26
CA ILE A 101 -17.23 -0.19 -5.17
C ILE A 101 -15.72 -0.41 -5.11
N GLU A 102 -15.26 -1.65 -5.32
CA GLU A 102 -13.84 -1.98 -5.34
C GLU A 102 -13.09 -1.27 -6.49
N MET A 103 -13.69 -1.24 -7.69
CA MET A 103 -13.14 -0.52 -8.84
C MET A 103 -13.14 1.00 -8.57
N ALA A 104 -14.22 1.54 -8.03
CA ALA A 104 -14.33 2.95 -7.67
C ALA A 104 -13.23 3.35 -6.66
N ALA A 105 -13.10 2.62 -5.56
CA ALA A 105 -12.06 2.85 -4.56
C ALA A 105 -10.65 2.75 -5.16
N ARG A 106 -10.45 1.83 -6.12
CA ARG A 106 -9.18 1.69 -6.82
C ARG A 106 -8.86 2.89 -7.72
N GLU A 107 -9.83 3.34 -8.53
CA GLU A 107 -9.66 4.48 -9.43
C GLU A 107 -9.39 5.76 -8.62
N LEU A 108 -10.23 6.07 -7.64
CA LEU A 108 -10.09 7.22 -6.75
C LEU A 108 -8.71 7.24 -6.08
N ARG A 109 -8.29 6.10 -5.54
CA ARG A 109 -7.00 5.95 -4.86
C ARG A 109 -5.82 6.27 -5.76
N TYR A 110 -5.70 5.62 -6.90
CA TYR A 110 -4.53 5.76 -7.76
C TYR A 110 -4.48 7.10 -8.51
N THR A 111 -5.63 7.69 -8.82
CA THR A 111 -5.71 9.05 -9.34
C THR A 111 -5.17 10.05 -8.32
N TRP A 112 -5.69 10.00 -7.09
CA TRP A 112 -5.24 10.92 -6.06
C TRP A 112 -3.78 10.71 -5.64
N PHE A 113 -3.31 9.49 -5.59
CA PHE A 113 -1.89 9.23 -5.30
C PHE A 113 -0.96 9.84 -6.35
N ALA A 114 -1.36 9.85 -7.63
CA ALA A 114 -0.60 10.53 -8.67
C ALA A 114 -0.56 12.05 -8.42
N GLU A 115 -1.71 12.66 -8.12
CA GLU A 115 -1.82 14.09 -7.81
C GLU A 115 -0.90 14.49 -6.64
N VAL A 116 -0.97 13.77 -5.52
CA VAL A 116 -0.15 14.04 -4.33
C VAL A 116 1.34 13.83 -4.64
N ALA A 117 1.68 12.77 -5.37
CA ALA A 117 3.07 12.47 -5.70
C ALA A 117 3.69 13.55 -6.61
N GLU A 118 2.93 14.06 -7.59
CA GLU A 118 3.34 15.18 -8.44
C GLU A 118 3.47 16.47 -7.64
N GLN A 119 2.47 16.81 -6.84
CA GLN A 119 2.46 18.00 -5.99
C GLN A 119 3.65 18.05 -5.02
N THR A 120 4.05 16.90 -4.50
CA THR A 120 5.13 16.80 -3.50
C THR A 120 6.49 16.46 -4.09
N GLY A 121 6.60 16.29 -5.41
CA GLY A 121 7.85 15.95 -6.09
C GLY A 121 8.36 14.55 -5.75
N CYS A 122 7.47 13.59 -5.47
CA CYS A 122 7.85 12.21 -5.21
C CYS A 122 8.31 11.50 -6.48
N MET A 123 9.38 10.69 -6.37
CA MET A 123 9.95 9.92 -7.48
C MET A 123 9.19 8.61 -7.75
N ALA A 124 8.40 8.15 -6.79
CA ALA A 124 7.61 6.91 -6.87
C ALA A 124 6.47 6.89 -5.85
N ILE A 125 5.46 6.06 -6.13
CA ILE A 125 4.35 5.71 -5.23
C ILE A 125 4.61 4.30 -4.71
N ALA A 126 4.86 4.15 -3.41
CA ALA A 126 5.13 2.87 -2.76
C ALA A 126 3.86 2.25 -2.18
N VAL A 127 3.54 1.03 -2.61
CA VAL A 127 2.41 0.24 -2.12
C VAL A 127 2.90 -1.05 -1.45
N ALA A 128 2.17 -1.52 -0.44
CA ALA A 128 2.61 -2.54 0.49
C ALA A 128 2.27 -3.99 0.05
N HIS A 129 2.22 -4.27 -1.26
CA HIS A 129 2.05 -5.64 -1.75
C HIS A 129 3.26 -6.51 -1.40
N HIS A 130 3.00 -7.74 -0.95
CA HIS A 130 3.99 -8.71 -0.48
C HIS A 130 3.91 -10.05 -1.26
N GLN A 131 4.73 -11.05 -0.88
CA GLN A 131 4.80 -12.34 -1.59
C GLN A 131 3.47 -13.09 -1.65
N ASN A 132 2.68 -13.08 -0.56
CA ASN A 132 1.38 -13.76 -0.56
C ASN A 132 0.41 -13.11 -1.55
N ASP A 133 0.39 -11.76 -1.67
CA ASP A 133 -0.40 -11.08 -2.72
C ASP A 133 0.05 -11.45 -4.13
N GLN A 134 1.35 -11.70 -4.31
CA GLN A 134 1.90 -12.19 -5.57
C GLN A 134 1.34 -13.56 -5.92
N ALA A 135 1.37 -14.51 -4.96
CA ALA A 135 0.82 -15.85 -5.12
C ALA A 135 -0.68 -15.79 -5.44
N GLU A 136 -1.46 -15.02 -4.67
CA GLU A 136 -2.88 -14.78 -4.92
C GLU A 136 -3.13 -14.26 -6.34
N THR A 137 -2.34 -13.28 -6.78
CA THR A 137 -2.47 -12.70 -8.13
C THR A 137 -2.22 -13.73 -9.22
N VAL A 138 -1.19 -14.55 -9.08
CA VAL A 138 -0.86 -15.63 -10.04
C VAL A 138 -1.98 -16.65 -10.10
N LEU A 139 -2.49 -17.10 -8.93
CA LEU A 139 -3.58 -18.08 -8.87
C LEU A 139 -4.90 -17.56 -9.46
N LEU A 140 -5.25 -16.30 -9.18
CA LEU A 140 -6.42 -15.66 -9.77
C LEU A 140 -6.29 -15.53 -11.30
N ASN A 141 -5.10 -15.22 -11.78
CA ASN A 141 -4.82 -15.14 -13.21
C ASN A 141 -4.93 -16.53 -13.87
N LEU A 142 -4.41 -17.59 -13.24
CA LEU A 142 -4.57 -18.98 -13.68
C LEU A 142 -6.05 -19.37 -13.76
N LYS A 143 -6.83 -19.09 -12.72
CA LYS A 143 -8.27 -19.38 -12.67
C LYS A 143 -9.04 -18.68 -13.81
N ARG A 144 -8.58 -17.50 -14.23
CA ARG A 144 -9.16 -16.72 -15.35
C ARG A 144 -8.69 -17.16 -16.74
N GLY A 145 -7.81 -18.16 -16.84
CA GLY A 145 -7.30 -18.69 -18.11
C GLY A 145 -6.34 -17.74 -18.83
N THR A 146 -5.57 -16.93 -18.09
CA THR A 146 -4.60 -16.01 -18.73
C THR A 146 -3.39 -16.77 -19.27
N GLY A 147 -2.82 -16.28 -20.40
CA GLY A 147 -1.57 -16.80 -20.97
C GLY A 147 -0.34 -16.49 -20.09
N LEU A 148 0.86 -16.80 -20.60
CA LEU A 148 2.15 -16.67 -19.89
C LEU A 148 2.38 -15.32 -19.21
N ARG A 149 1.84 -14.22 -19.75
CA ARG A 149 1.93 -12.88 -19.12
C ARG A 149 1.23 -12.81 -17.76
N GLY A 150 0.13 -13.54 -17.57
CA GLY A 150 -0.58 -13.57 -16.31
C GLY A 150 0.17 -14.33 -15.20
N LEU A 151 1.04 -15.27 -15.59
CA LEU A 151 1.88 -16.03 -14.65
C LEU A 151 3.01 -15.20 -14.04
N CYS A 152 3.36 -14.07 -14.66
CA CYS A 152 4.42 -13.20 -14.12
C CYS A 152 3.97 -12.43 -12.86
N GLY A 153 2.68 -12.42 -12.52
CA GLY A 153 2.14 -11.70 -11.37
C GLY A 153 2.42 -10.19 -11.38
N MET A 154 2.61 -9.61 -10.21
CA MET A 154 2.90 -8.18 -10.07
C MET A 154 4.39 -7.89 -10.26
N ARG A 155 4.69 -6.82 -11.00
CA ARG A 155 6.07 -6.34 -11.16
C ARG A 155 6.49 -5.49 -9.96
N ALA A 156 7.79 -5.50 -9.62
CA ALA A 156 8.38 -4.65 -8.58
C ALA A 156 8.15 -3.15 -8.87
N LYS A 157 8.18 -2.77 -10.15
CA LYS A 157 7.90 -1.42 -10.66
C LYS A 157 6.91 -1.50 -11.83
N SER A 158 5.90 -0.63 -11.82
CA SER A 158 4.89 -0.54 -12.89
C SER A 158 4.44 0.90 -13.09
N ILE A 159 3.85 1.20 -14.24
CA ILE A 159 3.15 2.46 -14.47
C ILE A 159 1.89 2.53 -13.57
N ASN A 160 1.46 3.75 -13.26
CA ASN A 160 0.18 3.95 -12.58
C ASN A 160 -0.97 3.60 -13.55
N PRO A 161 -1.94 2.74 -13.15
CA PRO A 161 -3.05 2.35 -14.01
C PRO A 161 -3.97 3.52 -14.39
N MET A 162 -3.97 4.60 -13.61
CA MET A 162 -4.77 5.82 -13.88
C MET A 162 -3.99 6.88 -14.65
N GLY A 163 -2.80 6.56 -15.15
CA GLY A 163 -1.94 7.50 -15.89
C GLY A 163 -0.91 8.21 -15.00
N GLY A 164 -0.27 9.24 -15.57
CA GLY A 164 0.82 9.95 -14.91
C GLY A 164 2.20 9.30 -15.14
N ASN A 165 3.25 10.07 -14.87
CA ASN A 165 4.63 9.66 -15.10
C ASN A 165 5.30 9.01 -13.88
N ILE A 166 4.67 9.11 -12.70
CA ILE A 166 5.25 8.61 -11.45
C ILE A 166 4.94 7.12 -11.31
N PRO A 167 5.97 6.25 -11.22
CA PRO A 167 5.77 4.81 -11.16
C PRO A 167 5.26 4.35 -9.80
N ILE A 168 4.52 3.23 -9.82
CA ILE A 168 4.18 2.47 -8.61
C ILE A 168 5.29 1.47 -8.35
N ILE A 169 5.77 1.41 -7.11
CA ILE A 169 6.77 0.45 -6.65
C ILE A 169 6.21 -0.44 -5.52
N ARG A 170 6.73 -1.66 -5.42
CA ARG A 170 6.31 -2.68 -4.44
C ARG A 170 7.50 -3.24 -3.68
N PRO A 171 8.06 -2.49 -2.73
CA PRO A 171 9.29 -2.87 -2.03
C PRO A 171 9.16 -4.16 -1.20
N LEU A 172 7.92 -4.52 -0.78
CA LEU A 172 7.66 -5.68 0.07
C LEU A 172 7.43 -6.99 -0.70
N LEU A 173 7.48 -7.01 -2.05
CA LEU A 173 7.36 -8.26 -2.82
C LEU A 173 8.44 -9.29 -2.50
N CYS A 174 9.50 -8.92 -1.80
CA CYS A 174 10.56 -9.82 -1.34
C CYS A 174 10.29 -10.49 0.01
N THR A 175 9.14 -10.26 0.65
CA THR A 175 8.85 -10.75 2.01
C THR A 175 7.42 -11.29 2.12
N THR A 176 7.17 -12.15 3.13
CA THR A 176 5.87 -12.73 3.41
C THR A 176 5.10 -11.94 4.48
N ARG A 177 3.79 -12.13 4.55
CA ARG A 177 2.93 -11.55 5.58
C ARG A 177 3.38 -11.91 6.99
N ASP A 178 3.67 -13.18 7.25
CA ASP A 178 4.11 -13.65 8.57
C ASP A 178 5.41 -12.97 9.02
N TYR A 179 6.34 -12.76 8.08
CA TYR A 179 7.58 -12.09 8.38
C TYR A 179 7.38 -10.58 8.64
N ILE A 180 6.41 -9.96 7.99
CA ILE A 180 6.00 -8.57 8.24
C ILE A 180 5.42 -8.44 9.65
N GLU A 181 4.50 -9.30 10.05
CA GLU A 181 3.89 -9.28 11.38
C GLU A 181 4.91 -9.57 12.49
N HIS A 182 5.75 -10.60 12.30
CA HIS A 182 6.88 -10.86 13.22
C HIS A 182 7.77 -9.63 13.36
N TYR A 183 8.11 -8.97 12.24
CA TYR A 183 8.92 -7.77 12.28
C TYR A 183 8.30 -6.64 13.09
N LEU A 184 7.03 -6.35 12.88
CA LEU A 184 6.33 -5.29 13.62
C LEU A 184 6.16 -5.64 15.10
N ARG A 185 5.67 -6.85 15.42
CA ARG A 185 5.35 -7.27 16.77
C ARG A 185 6.60 -7.51 17.61
N ASP A 186 7.53 -8.33 17.12
CA ASP A 186 8.59 -8.92 17.94
C ASP A 186 9.91 -8.14 17.86
N ILE A 187 10.12 -7.39 16.75
CA ILE A 187 11.37 -6.64 16.54
C ILE A 187 11.17 -5.13 16.74
N ARG A 188 10.04 -4.59 16.28
CA ARG A 188 9.80 -3.15 16.29
C ARG A 188 8.84 -2.70 17.38
N HIS A 189 8.01 -3.60 17.88
CA HIS A 189 6.95 -3.30 18.87
C HIS A 189 6.03 -2.18 18.40
N ILE A 190 5.64 -2.26 17.12
CA ILE A 190 4.75 -1.30 16.45
C ILE A 190 3.38 -1.95 16.32
N ALA A 191 2.35 -1.25 16.79
CA ALA A 191 0.96 -1.65 16.59
C ALA A 191 0.52 -1.39 15.14
N TRP A 192 -0.55 -2.06 14.74
CA TRP A 192 -1.25 -1.83 13.46
C TRP A 192 -2.74 -2.07 13.65
N VAL A 193 -3.54 -1.62 12.69
CA VAL A 193 -4.97 -1.86 12.67
C VAL A 193 -5.27 -3.17 11.94
N ASN A 194 -6.13 -3.99 12.54
CA ASN A 194 -6.68 -5.16 11.88
C ASN A 194 -7.98 -4.78 11.16
N ASP A 195 -8.02 -5.00 9.85
CA ASP A 195 -9.19 -4.78 9.03
C ASP A 195 -10.22 -5.89 9.26
N SER A 196 -11.42 -5.54 9.73
CA SER A 196 -12.51 -6.48 9.99
C SER A 196 -12.99 -7.20 8.71
N THR A 197 -12.80 -6.60 7.53
CA THR A 197 -13.18 -7.18 6.23
C THR A 197 -12.25 -8.29 5.74
N ASN A 198 -11.09 -8.50 6.37
CA ASN A 198 -10.19 -9.60 6.03
C ASN A 198 -10.78 -11.00 6.29
N SER A 199 -11.84 -11.10 7.09
CA SER A 199 -12.58 -12.34 7.37
C SER A 199 -13.72 -12.61 6.39
N ASP A 200 -14.09 -11.67 5.51
CA ASP A 200 -15.18 -11.83 4.57
C ASP A 200 -14.77 -12.76 3.41
N THR A 201 -15.44 -13.92 3.33
CA THR A 201 -15.15 -15.01 2.36
C THR A 201 -15.86 -14.84 1.02
N THR A 202 -16.72 -13.85 0.87
CA THR A 202 -17.43 -13.59 -0.40
C THR A 202 -16.50 -13.00 -1.46
N ILE A 203 -15.35 -12.47 -1.03
CA ILE A 203 -14.35 -11.90 -1.92
C ILE A 203 -13.48 -13.05 -2.47
N ALA A 204 -13.45 -13.25 -3.79
CA ALA A 204 -12.68 -14.32 -4.47
C ALA A 204 -11.20 -14.39 -4.04
N ARG A 205 -10.64 -13.25 -3.60
CA ARG A 205 -9.27 -13.13 -3.08
C ARG A 205 -9.11 -13.78 -1.71
N ASN A 206 -10.11 -13.68 -0.84
CA ASN A 206 -10.09 -14.26 0.49
C ASN A 206 -10.29 -15.79 0.44
N GLU A 207 -11.01 -16.31 -0.58
CA GLU A 207 -11.12 -17.74 -0.85
C GLU A 207 -9.75 -18.34 -1.18
N VAL A 208 -8.98 -17.69 -2.05
CA VAL A 208 -7.61 -18.14 -2.42
C VAL A 208 -6.67 -18.08 -1.22
N ARG A 209 -6.76 -17.06 -0.34
CA ARG A 209 -5.97 -16.96 0.90
C ARG A 209 -6.15 -18.13 1.86
N ARG A 210 -7.33 -18.75 1.89
CA ARG A 210 -7.60 -19.92 2.75
C ARG A 210 -7.00 -21.23 2.23
N GLN A 211 -6.65 -21.26 0.95
CA GLN A 211 -6.09 -22.45 0.29
C GLN A 211 -4.56 -22.42 0.22
N LEU A 212 -3.94 -21.27 0.55
CA LEU A 212 -2.50 -21.07 0.66
C LEU A 212 -2.02 -21.21 2.10
#